data_86d3f99513c022c718fcd9cf0c11585b
#
_entry.id   86d3f99513c022c718fcd9cf0c11585b
#
_cell.length_a   1.000
_cell.length_b   1.000
_cell.length_c   1.000
_cell.angle_alpha   90.00
_cell.angle_beta   90.00
_cell.angle_gamma   90.00
#
_symmetry.space_group_name_H-M   'P 1'
#
loop_
_entity.id
_entity.type
_entity.pdbx_description
1 polymer ?
#
loop_
_entity_poly.entity_id
_entity_poly.type
_entity_poly.pdbx_seq_one_letter_code
_entity_poly.pdbx_strand_id
1 'polypeptide(L)'
;SRGVKDLESPAGKSGDESQATRYSQSRDAAPLKHLGPDDVIDAVPRADPILVAGNQSPYSVNGVNYEVLKDYRNYREQGTASWYGSKFHGHETSNGEIFDTYGASAAHKTLPIPSYARVTNLDNGRSVVVRVNDRGPFHGNRLIDLSYGAAVKLGYMEKGTASVEVEALNIAGVDDRRDAPGTHYRFLQLGAFGAETSAQRLQAELQGFLQTPVFISEFDAGGKLLYRVRV
;
A
#
# COMPACT_ATOMS: atom_id res chain seq x y z
N SER A 1 21.39 -54.14 -7.63
CA SER A 1 21.74 -52.78 -7.19
C SER A 1 20.73 -51.80 -7.77
N ARG A 2 19.81 -51.37 -6.96
CA ARG A 2 18.80 -50.36 -7.34
C ARG A 2 19.24 -49.02 -6.77
N GLY A 3 19.44 -48.02 -7.67
CA GLY A 3 19.77 -46.63 -7.31
C GLY A 3 18.60 -45.92 -6.64
N VAL A 4 18.89 -45.24 -5.57
CA VAL A 4 18.00 -44.35 -4.85
C VAL A 4 17.94 -43.05 -5.64
N LYS A 5 16.73 -42.61 -6.03
CA LYS A 5 16.48 -41.30 -6.59
C LYS A 5 16.31 -40.31 -5.43
N ASP A 6 17.19 -39.30 -5.41
CA ASP A 6 17.08 -38.17 -4.52
C ASP A 6 15.84 -37.35 -4.91
N LEU A 7 14.94 -37.16 -3.93
CA LEU A 7 13.82 -36.25 -4.00
C LEU A 7 14.32 -34.87 -3.64
N GLU A 8 14.55 -34.01 -4.64
CA GLU A 8 14.75 -32.58 -4.42
C GLU A 8 13.46 -31.95 -3.88
N SER A 9 13.59 -31.32 -2.72
CA SER A 9 12.56 -30.48 -2.12
C SER A 9 12.37 -29.22 -2.98
N PRO A 10 11.14 -28.78 -3.27
CA PRO A 10 10.93 -27.51 -3.98
C PRO A 10 11.33 -26.36 -3.06
N ALA A 11 12.32 -25.58 -3.49
CA ALA A 11 12.72 -24.32 -2.87
C ALA A 11 11.52 -23.36 -2.80
N GLY A 12 11.31 -22.80 -1.61
CA GLY A 12 10.26 -21.82 -1.36
C GLY A 12 10.40 -20.61 -2.28
N LYS A 13 9.35 -20.32 -3.04
CA LYS A 13 9.25 -19.09 -3.83
C LYS A 13 9.12 -17.92 -2.87
N SER A 14 10.16 -17.11 -2.80
CA SER A 14 10.22 -15.89 -2.00
C SER A 14 9.25 -14.83 -2.55
N GLY A 15 8.74 -13.95 -1.69
CA GLY A 15 7.77 -12.89 -2.00
C GLY A 15 8.21 -11.84 -3.04
N ASP A 16 9.35 -12.03 -3.70
CA ASP A 16 9.93 -11.15 -4.71
C ASP A 16 9.23 -11.29 -6.09
N GLU A 17 8.72 -12.50 -6.44
CA GLU A 17 8.03 -12.71 -7.71
C GLU A 17 6.69 -11.98 -7.81
N SER A 18 6.00 -11.71 -6.69
CA SER A 18 4.71 -11.02 -6.69
C SER A 18 4.84 -9.52 -7.00
N GLN A 19 5.94 -8.88 -6.59
CA GLN A 19 6.20 -7.48 -6.91
C GLN A 19 6.70 -7.29 -8.35
N ALA A 20 7.59 -8.15 -8.83
CA ALA A 20 8.08 -8.10 -10.21
C ALA A 20 6.93 -8.27 -11.23
N THR A 21 5.94 -9.11 -10.94
CA THR A 21 4.77 -9.33 -11.80
C THR A 21 3.84 -8.11 -11.85
N ARG A 22 3.73 -7.33 -10.78
CA ARG A 22 2.97 -6.06 -10.75
C ARG A 22 3.55 -4.99 -11.67
N TYR A 23 4.86 -5.01 -11.93
CA TYR A 23 5.55 -4.06 -12.79
C TYR A 23 5.73 -4.51 -14.24
N SER A 24 5.36 -5.75 -14.58
CA SER A 24 5.57 -6.33 -15.90
C SER A 24 4.49 -6.01 -16.95
N GLN A 25 3.40 -5.34 -16.56
CA GLN A 25 2.35 -4.97 -17.51
C GLN A 25 2.71 -3.71 -18.29
N SER A 26 2.60 -3.83 -19.61
CA SER A 26 2.92 -2.81 -20.60
C SER A 26 2.10 -1.53 -20.44
N ARG A 27 2.79 -0.38 -20.46
CA ARG A 27 2.32 1.00 -20.54
C ARG A 27 1.25 1.40 -19.51
N ASP A 28 1.71 2.21 -18.57
CA ASP A 28 0.84 2.98 -17.70
C ASP A 28 0.16 4.08 -18.52
N ALA A 29 -1.15 4.19 -18.44
CA ALA A 29 -1.94 5.15 -19.19
C ALA A 29 -2.68 6.10 -18.23
N ALA A 30 -2.92 7.32 -18.69
CA ALA A 30 -3.82 8.22 -17.99
C ALA A 30 -5.23 7.63 -17.93
N PRO A 31 -5.96 7.80 -16.81
CA PRO A 31 -7.31 7.30 -16.67
C PRO A 31 -8.27 7.95 -17.70
N LEU A 32 -9.33 7.23 -18.06
CA LEU A 32 -10.35 7.74 -19.00
C LEU A 32 -11.13 8.93 -18.45
N LYS A 33 -11.27 9.03 -17.13
CA LYS A 33 -11.94 10.17 -16.48
C LYS A 33 -10.94 11.31 -16.30
N HIS A 34 -11.17 12.42 -16.97
CA HIS A 34 -10.42 13.65 -16.75
C HIS A 34 -10.92 14.35 -15.48
N LEU A 35 -9.98 14.74 -14.62
CA LEU A 35 -10.23 15.54 -13.42
C LEU A 35 -9.71 16.96 -13.61
N GLY A 36 -10.45 17.94 -13.10
CA GLY A 36 -9.90 19.27 -12.81
C GLY A 36 -9.20 19.30 -11.45
N PRO A 37 -8.32 20.27 -11.20
CA PRO A 37 -7.64 20.38 -9.89
C PRO A 37 -8.61 20.50 -8.70
N ASP A 38 -9.78 21.13 -8.91
CA ASP A 38 -10.80 21.35 -7.87
C ASP A 38 -11.65 20.10 -7.60
N ASP A 39 -11.62 19.11 -8.50
CA ASP A 39 -12.31 17.83 -8.30
C ASP A 39 -11.59 16.91 -7.31
N VAL A 40 -10.34 17.22 -6.97
CA VAL A 40 -9.50 16.37 -6.11
C VAL A 40 -9.52 16.89 -4.68
N ILE A 41 -10.11 16.10 -3.81
CA ILE A 41 -10.19 16.38 -2.37
C ILE A 41 -8.88 15.93 -1.70
N ASP A 42 -8.33 16.80 -0.84
CA ASP A 42 -7.20 16.45 0.00
C ASP A 42 -7.52 15.24 0.90
N ALA A 43 -6.53 14.41 1.15
CA ALA A 43 -6.68 13.38 2.17
C ALA A 43 -6.92 14.05 3.54
N VAL A 44 -7.90 13.54 4.27
CA VAL A 44 -8.20 14.01 5.63
C VAL A 44 -7.31 13.28 6.63
N PRO A 45 -6.35 13.97 7.27
CA PRO A 45 -5.47 13.35 8.25
C PRO A 45 -6.24 12.80 9.46
N ARG A 46 -5.91 11.57 9.85
CA ARG A 46 -6.49 10.92 11.02
C ARG A 46 -5.43 10.05 11.72
N ALA A 47 -5.64 9.75 12.99
CA ALA A 47 -4.74 8.93 13.79
C ALA A 47 -4.92 7.43 13.48
N ASP A 48 -4.51 7.02 12.26
CA ASP A 48 -4.50 5.61 11.90
C ASP A 48 -3.32 4.88 12.59
N PRO A 49 -3.51 3.64 13.03
CA PRO A 49 -2.41 2.88 13.62
C PRO A 49 -1.36 2.51 12.57
N ILE A 50 -0.08 2.68 12.91
CA ILE A 50 1.04 2.21 12.10
C ILE A 50 1.35 0.78 12.52
N LEU A 51 1.05 -0.17 11.65
CA LEU A 51 1.22 -1.60 11.89
C LEU A 51 2.53 -2.12 11.28
N VAL A 52 2.89 -3.36 11.57
CA VAL A 52 4.05 -4.03 10.96
C VAL A 52 3.87 -4.19 9.44
N ALA A 53 2.63 -4.42 8.98
CA ALA A 53 2.32 -4.57 7.57
C ALA A 53 2.73 -3.34 6.74
N GLY A 54 3.56 -3.58 5.72
CA GLY A 54 4.12 -2.55 4.88
C GLY A 54 5.20 -1.67 5.57
N ASN A 55 5.50 -1.90 6.86
CA ASN A 55 6.50 -1.15 7.64
C ASN A 55 7.67 -2.01 8.14
N GLN A 56 7.87 -3.19 7.56
CA GLN A 56 9.08 -3.98 7.84
C GLN A 56 10.32 -3.16 7.52
N SER A 57 11.31 -3.17 8.42
CA SER A 57 12.52 -2.38 8.29
C SER A 57 13.72 -3.15 8.86
N PRO A 58 14.83 -3.29 8.10
CA PRO A 58 14.93 -2.90 6.70
C PRO A 58 14.11 -3.79 5.75
N TYR A 59 13.80 -3.29 4.56
CA TYR A 59 13.23 -4.09 3.47
C TYR A 59 14.06 -3.92 2.20
N SER A 60 14.03 -4.92 1.31
CA SER A 60 14.86 -4.92 0.10
C SER A 60 13.99 -4.99 -1.15
N VAL A 61 14.31 -4.16 -2.14
CA VAL A 61 13.69 -4.21 -3.48
C VAL A 61 14.78 -4.06 -4.53
N ASN A 62 14.84 -4.97 -5.49
CA ASN A 62 15.84 -5.00 -6.56
C ASN A 62 17.30 -4.92 -6.03
N GLY A 63 17.57 -5.57 -4.88
CA GLY A 63 18.89 -5.59 -4.25
C GLY A 63 19.28 -4.32 -3.51
N VAL A 64 18.39 -3.32 -3.43
CA VAL A 64 18.60 -2.09 -2.65
C VAL A 64 17.83 -2.18 -1.34
N ASN A 65 18.51 -1.91 -0.23
CA ASN A 65 17.91 -1.89 1.09
C ASN A 65 17.37 -0.51 1.43
N TYR A 66 16.18 -0.48 2.02
CA TYR A 66 15.49 0.72 2.48
C TYR A 66 15.15 0.57 3.96
N GLU A 67 15.23 1.67 4.70
CA GLU A 67 14.84 1.72 6.11
C GLU A 67 13.61 2.62 6.29
N VAL A 68 12.59 2.12 6.95
CA VAL A 68 11.42 2.92 7.32
C VAL A 68 11.80 3.82 8.51
N LEU A 69 11.50 5.11 8.39
CA LEU A 69 11.80 6.09 9.43
C LEU A 69 11.10 5.73 10.74
N LYS A 70 11.86 5.67 11.83
CA LYS A 70 11.29 5.49 13.19
C LYS A 70 10.61 6.75 13.66
N ASP A 71 11.24 7.90 13.47
CA ASP A 71 10.66 9.22 13.73
C ASP A 71 10.57 10.01 12.41
N TYR A 72 9.37 10.40 12.05
CA TYR A 72 9.05 11.12 10.82
C TYR A 72 8.40 12.49 11.09
N ARG A 73 8.24 12.88 12.35
CA ARG A 73 7.46 14.07 12.77
C ARG A 73 7.97 15.38 12.19
N ASN A 74 9.27 15.45 11.86
CA ASN A 74 9.88 16.63 11.26
C ASN A 74 10.41 16.34 9.85
N TYR A 75 9.93 15.25 9.24
CA TYR A 75 10.38 14.91 7.91
C TYR A 75 9.98 15.99 6.92
N ARG A 76 10.97 16.53 6.24
CA ARG A 76 10.82 17.47 5.13
C ARG A 76 11.95 17.23 4.15
N GLU A 77 11.64 16.97 2.90
CA GLU A 77 12.61 16.68 1.86
C GLU A 77 12.16 17.24 0.52
N GLN A 78 13.10 17.74 -0.28
CA GLN A 78 12.85 18.17 -1.65
C GLN A 78 13.39 17.15 -2.64
N GLY A 79 12.65 16.91 -3.72
CA GLY A 79 13.03 15.94 -4.72
C GLY A 79 12.08 15.90 -5.89
N THR A 80 12.24 14.89 -6.73
CA THR A 80 11.39 14.70 -7.91
C THR A 80 10.20 13.83 -7.54
N ALA A 81 8.98 14.31 -7.86
CA ALA A 81 7.76 13.51 -7.88
C ALA A 81 7.47 13.02 -9.29
N SER A 82 6.91 11.82 -9.38
CA SER A 82 6.15 11.38 -10.56
C SER A 82 4.77 10.91 -10.14
N TRP A 83 4.01 10.31 -11.04
CA TRP A 83 2.71 9.74 -10.71
C TRP A 83 2.55 8.39 -11.39
N TYR A 84 1.76 7.51 -10.78
CA TYR A 84 1.44 6.19 -11.29
C TYR A 84 -0.01 6.15 -11.76
N GLY A 85 -0.22 5.47 -12.89
CA GLY A 85 -1.45 5.56 -13.63
C GLY A 85 -2.48 4.51 -13.28
N SER A 86 -3.43 4.32 -14.19
CA SER A 86 -4.66 3.56 -13.98
C SER A 86 -4.46 2.05 -13.83
N LYS A 87 -3.32 1.49 -14.23
CA LYS A 87 -3.09 0.03 -14.16
C LYS A 87 -3.14 -0.54 -12.74
N PHE A 88 -2.93 0.30 -11.72
CA PHE A 88 -2.96 -0.11 -10.32
C PHE A 88 -4.32 0.13 -9.64
N HIS A 89 -5.26 0.78 -10.32
CA HIS A 89 -6.57 1.07 -9.76
C HIS A 89 -7.28 -0.22 -9.32
N GLY A 90 -7.76 -0.22 -8.08
CA GLY A 90 -8.43 -1.40 -7.49
C GLY A 90 -7.51 -2.49 -6.96
N HIS A 91 -6.17 -2.34 -7.09
CA HIS A 91 -5.20 -3.27 -6.50
C HIS A 91 -4.83 -2.85 -5.06
N GLU A 92 -4.40 -3.82 -4.27
CA GLU A 92 -3.91 -3.55 -2.92
C GLU A 92 -2.55 -2.86 -2.94
N THR A 93 -2.41 -1.84 -2.09
CA THR A 93 -1.15 -1.18 -1.77
C THR A 93 -0.33 -1.97 -0.75
N SER A 94 0.88 -1.53 -0.44
CA SER A 94 1.79 -2.22 0.49
C SER A 94 1.24 -2.35 1.92
N ASN A 95 0.28 -1.51 2.33
CA ASN A 95 -0.40 -1.65 3.62
C ASN A 95 -1.77 -2.35 3.52
N GLY A 96 -2.13 -2.89 2.34
CA GLY A 96 -3.38 -3.63 2.11
C GLY A 96 -4.61 -2.76 1.81
N GLU A 97 -4.45 -1.46 1.64
CA GLU A 97 -5.54 -0.58 1.17
C GLU A 97 -5.75 -0.74 -0.33
N ILE A 98 -6.97 -0.52 -0.79
CA ILE A 98 -7.25 -0.51 -2.23
C ILE A 98 -6.81 0.84 -2.81
N PHE A 99 -5.96 0.79 -3.84
CA PHE A 99 -5.51 1.99 -4.53
C PHE A 99 -6.62 2.62 -5.35
N ASP A 100 -6.88 3.89 -5.07
CA ASP A 100 -7.75 4.75 -5.87
C ASP A 100 -6.91 5.76 -6.68
N THR A 101 -6.93 5.61 -8.01
CA THR A 101 -6.21 6.48 -8.94
C THR A 101 -6.65 7.95 -8.83
N TYR A 102 -7.90 8.19 -8.45
CA TYR A 102 -8.50 9.54 -8.42
C TYR A 102 -8.38 10.21 -7.05
N GLY A 103 -8.13 9.44 -6.00
CA GLY A 103 -7.93 9.94 -4.64
C GLY A 103 -6.55 10.58 -4.44
N ALA A 104 -6.38 11.32 -3.33
CA ALA A 104 -5.10 11.92 -2.96
C ALA A 104 -4.26 10.93 -2.15
N SER A 105 -3.46 10.11 -2.83
CA SER A 105 -2.57 9.12 -2.21
C SER A 105 -1.17 9.13 -2.81
N ALA A 106 -0.22 8.46 -2.13
CA ALA A 106 1.18 8.43 -2.54
C ALA A 106 1.90 7.15 -2.10
N ALA A 107 2.96 6.82 -2.85
CA ALA A 107 3.98 5.86 -2.49
C ALA A 107 5.27 6.57 -2.06
N HIS A 108 5.85 6.16 -0.92
CA HIS A 108 7.09 6.69 -0.38
C HIS A 108 7.99 5.57 0.17
N LYS A 109 9.32 5.73 -0.01
CA LYS A 109 10.29 4.69 0.37
C LYS A 109 10.40 4.51 1.88
N THR A 110 10.43 5.61 2.64
CA THR A 110 10.89 5.60 4.03
C THR A 110 9.86 6.09 5.04
N LEU A 111 8.87 6.90 4.64
CA LEU A 111 7.78 7.28 5.56
C LEU A 111 7.01 6.04 6.01
N PRO A 112 6.60 5.95 7.29
CA PRO A 112 5.72 4.87 7.73
C PRO A 112 4.36 4.94 7.01
N ILE A 113 3.72 3.79 6.82
CA ILE A 113 2.42 3.68 6.17
C ILE A 113 1.41 2.99 7.11
N PRO A 114 0.19 3.54 7.26
CA PRO A 114 -0.25 4.79 6.67
C PRO A 114 0.32 6.02 7.40
N SER A 115 0.61 7.06 6.64
CA SER A 115 0.91 8.40 7.19
C SER A 115 0.33 9.46 6.24
N TYR A 116 0.51 10.74 6.58
CA TYR A 116 0.03 11.85 5.75
C TYR A 116 1.17 12.82 5.49
N ALA A 117 1.22 13.34 4.27
CA ALA A 117 2.19 14.34 3.88
C ALA A 117 1.53 15.47 3.10
N ARG A 118 2.01 16.69 3.31
CA ARG A 118 1.78 17.78 2.39
C ARG A 118 2.84 17.73 1.31
N VAL A 119 2.41 17.69 0.06
CA VAL A 119 3.29 17.78 -1.10
C VAL A 119 3.06 19.12 -1.77
N THR A 120 4.13 19.88 -1.96
CA THR A 120 4.08 21.19 -2.61
C THR A 120 4.91 21.16 -3.89
N ASN A 121 4.31 21.51 -5.01
CA ASN A 121 5.01 21.69 -6.27
C ASN A 121 5.77 23.01 -6.24
N LEU A 122 7.09 22.93 -6.32
CA LEU A 122 7.97 24.09 -6.18
C LEU A 122 7.95 25.01 -7.41
N ASP A 123 7.47 24.53 -8.57
CA ASP A 123 7.39 25.34 -9.80
C ASP A 123 6.20 26.32 -9.77
N ASN A 124 5.10 25.96 -9.07
CA ASN A 124 3.84 26.74 -9.13
C ASN A 124 3.22 27.02 -7.76
N GLY A 125 3.81 26.51 -6.66
CA GLY A 125 3.34 26.70 -5.29
C GLY A 125 2.06 25.96 -4.91
N ARG A 126 1.47 25.14 -5.79
CA ARG A 126 0.30 24.33 -5.47
C ARG A 126 0.66 23.23 -4.49
N SER A 127 -0.25 22.91 -3.58
CA SER A 127 -0.06 21.84 -2.61
C SER A 127 -1.27 20.91 -2.55
N VAL A 128 -1.02 19.69 -2.06
CA VAL A 128 -2.03 18.68 -1.77
C VAL A 128 -1.62 17.89 -0.52
N VAL A 129 -2.59 17.56 0.33
CA VAL A 129 -2.37 16.59 1.39
C VAL A 129 -2.69 15.20 0.83
N VAL A 130 -1.73 14.30 0.93
CA VAL A 130 -1.85 12.91 0.46
C VAL A 130 -1.78 11.92 1.61
N ARG A 131 -2.48 10.80 1.45
CA ARG A 131 -2.28 9.61 2.26
C ARG A 131 -1.13 8.78 1.69
N VAL A 132 -0.05 8.65 2.44
CA VAL A 132 1.06 7.76 2.08
C VAL A 132 0.68 6.36 2.53
N ASN A 133 0.37 5.47 1.60
CA ASN A 133 -0.13 4.13 1.87
C ASN A 133 0.55 3.04 1.05
N ASP A 134 1.58 3.41 0.26
CA ASP A 134 2.32 2.46 -0.55
C ASP A 134 3.84 2.67 -0.49
N ARG A 135 4.61 1.68 -0.96
CA ARG A 135 6.07 1.68 -1.05
C ARG A 135 6.54 1.96 -2.46
N GLY A 136 7.57 2.76 -2.57
CA GLY A 136 8.20 3.23 -3.82
C GLY A 136 8.50 4.72 -3.74
N PRO A 137 8.97 5.31 -4.84
CA PRO A 137 9.36 4.74 -6.12
C PRO A 137 10.68 3.97 -6.06
N PHE A 138 10.77 2.87 -6.82
CA PHE A 138 11.98 2.04 -6.88
C PHE A 138 12.77 2.21 -8.18
N HIS A 139 12.31 3.09 -9.07
CA HIS A 139 12.97 3.41 -10.33
C HIS A 139 13.43 4.87 -10.36
N GLY A 140 14.66 5.10 -10.79
CA GLY A 140 15.25 6.44 -10.86
C GLY A 140 15.48 7.08 -9.48
N ASN A 141 15.84 8.35 -9.49
CA ASN A 141 16.11 9.14 -8.28
C ASN A 141 14.87 9.94 -7.82
N ARG A 142 13.69 9.32 -7.89
CA ARG A 142 12.44 9.97 -7.46
C ARG A 142 12.27 9.87 -5.96
N LEU A 143 11.70 10.93 -5.37
CA LEU A 143 11.40 11.01 -3.95
C LEU A 143 10.05 10.34 -3.63
N ILE A 144 9.03 10.64 -4.43
CA ILE A 144 7.64 10.24 -4.19
C ILE A 144 6.92 9.97 -5.51
N ASP A 145 6.05 8.98 -5.53
CA ASP A 145 5.11 8.78 -6.63
C ASP A 145 3.69 9.07 -6.14
N LEU A 146 2.97 9.92 -6.85
CA LEU A 146 1.62 10.35 -6.49
C LEU A 146 0.56 9.61 -7.31
N SER A 147 -0.67 9.57 -6.80
CA SER A 147 -1.83 9.19 -7.60
C SER A 147 -2.05 10.18 -8.73
N TYR A 148 -2.77 9.79 -9.77
CA TYR A 148 -3.18 10.67 -10.86
C TYR A 148 -3.94 11.90 -10.34
N GLY A 149 -4.91 11.72 -9.43
CA GLY A 149 -5.64 12.82 -8.82
C GLY A 149 -4.72 13.84 -8.16
N ALA A 150 -3.77 13.40 -7.33
CA ALA A 150 -2.82 14.28 -6.67
C ALA A 150 -1.93 15.03 -7.68
N ALA A 151 -1.48 14.36 -8.76
CA ALA A 151 -0.69 15.01 -9.81
C ALA A 151 -1.46 16.07 -10.58
N VAL A 152 -2.76 15.84 -10.85
CA VAL A 152 -3.67 16.83 -11.43
C VAL A 152 -3.79 18.05 -10.53
N LYS A 153 -4.05 17.86 -9.24
CA LYS A 153 -4.18 18.96 -8.26
C LYS A 153 -2.91 19.79 -8.16
N LEU A 154 -1.74 19.16 -8.19
CA LEU A 154 -0.45 19.84 -8.19
C LEU A 154 -0.08 20.48 -9.54
N GLY A 155 -0.80 20.16 -10.62
CA GLY A 155 -0.65 20.77 -11.94
C GLY A 155 0.59 20.31 -12.71
N TYR A 156 1.05 19.06 -12.52
CA TYR A 156 2.17 18.52 -13.28
C TYR A 156 1.86 17.21 -14.03
N MET A 157 0.62 16.75 -14.00
CA MET A 157 0.19 15.48 -14.63
C MET A 157 0.66 15.38 -16.09
N GLU A 158 0.48 16.43 -16.88
CA GLU A 158 0.90 16.52 -18.30
C GLU A 158 2.43 16.39 -18.46
N LYS A 159 3.21 16.99 -17.54
CA LYS A 159 4.67 16.96 -17.58
C LYS A 159 5.23 15.60 -17.11
N GLY A 160 4.43 14.80 -16.40
CA GLY A 160 4.80 13.51 -15.83
C GLY A 160 5.65 13.59 -14.56
N THR A 161 6.40 14.66 -14.34
CA THR A 161 7.25 14.88 -13.16
C THR A 161 7.24 16.35 -12.73
N ALA A 162 7.56 16.59 -11.44
CA ALA A 162 7.75 17.93 -10.89
C ALA A 162 8.80 17.93 -9.78
N SER A 163 9.40 19.08 -9.54
CA SER A 163 10.17 19.33 -8.32
C SER A 163 9.19 19.62 -7.18
N VAL A 164 9.27 18.85 -6.11
CA VAL A 164 8.34 18.97 -4.98
C VAL A 164 9.10 19.05 -3.65
N GLU A 165 8.43 19.64 -2.66
CA GLU A 165 8.75 19.47 -1.26
C GLU A 165 7.70 18.55 -0.63
N VAL A 166 8.16 17.56 0.11
CA VAL A 166 7.34 16.62 0.89
C VAL A 166 7.54 16.89 2.36
N GLU A 167 6.46 17.23 3.06
CA GLU A 167 6.44 17.48 4.50
C GLU A 167 5.49 16.49 5.17
N ALA A 168 6.00 15.65 6.06
CA ALA A 168 5.15 14.74 6.83
C ALA A 168 4.30 15.51 7.84
N LEU A 169 3.01 15.16 7.93
CA LEU A 169 2.09 15.77 8.88
C LEU A 169 2.15 15.04 10.22
N ASN A 170 2.35 15.80 11.28
CA ASN A 170 2.35 15.27 12.64
C ASN A 170 0.91 15.16 13.15
N ILE A 171 0.41 13.95 13.26
CA ILE A 171 -0.95 13.66 13.71
C ILE A 171 -0.89 13.19 15.17
N ALA A 172 -1.54 13.91 16.06
CA ALA A 172 -1.63 13.52 17.47
C ALA A 172 -2.43 12.21 17.63
N GLY A 173 -1.99 11.36 18.55
CA GLY A 173 -2.68 10.11 18.88
C GLY A 173 -2.44 8.96 17.91
N VAL A 174 -1.47 9.08 17.00
CA VAL A 174 -1.04 7.93 16.15
C VAL A 174 -0.45 6.85 17.06
N ASP A 175 -1.02 5.66 16.95
CA ASP A 175 -0.57 4.46 17.67
C ASP A 175 0.46 3.72 16.77
N ASP A 176 1.73 3.89 17.12
CA ASP A 176 2.83 3.22 16.39
C ASP A 176 3.14 1.88 17.05
N ARG A 177 2.75 0.82 16.37
CA ARG A 177 2.89 -0.57 16.84
C ARG A 177 3.97 -1.35 16.09
N ARG A 178 4.84 -0.71 15.34
CA ARG A 178 5.89 -1.41 14.55
C ARG A 178 6.82 -2.24 15.42
N ASP A 179 7.17 -1.72 16.58
CA ASP A 179 8.08 -2.36 17.53
C ASP A 179 7.36 -2.99 18.75
N ALA A 180 6.01 -3.03 18.75
CA ALA A 180 5.28 -3.60 19.88
C ALA A 180 5.49 -5.13 19.95
N PRO A 181 5.91 -5.65 21.11
CA PRO A 181 6.05 -7.11 21.29
C PRO A 181 4.69 -7.78 21.01
N GLY A 182 4.66 -8.71 20.06
CA GLY A 182 3.46 -9.48 19.76
C GLY A 182 2.44 -8.76 18.86
N THR A 183 2.83 -7.74 18.11
CA THR A 183 2.01 -7.23 16.97
C THR A 183 1.98 -8.26 15.84
N HIS A 184 1.64 -9.47 16.19
CA HIS A 184 1.11 -10.41 15.25
C HIS A 184 -0.31 -9.97 14.91
N TYR A 185 -0.66 -10.03 13.64
CA TYR A 185 -2.06 -9.89 13.23
C TYR A 185 -2.90 -10.76 14.15
N ARG A 186 -3.95 -10.18 14.75
CA ARG A 186 -4.88 -11.00 15.55
C ARG A 186 -5.54 -12.07 14.69
N PHE A 187 -5.65 -11.78 13.39
CA PHE A 187 -6.30 -12.65 12.42
C PHE A 187 -5.67 -12.47 11.03
N LEU A 188 -5.44 -13.56 10.34
CA LEU A 188 -5.18 -13.58 8.90
C LEU A 188 -6.53 -13.77 8.19
N GLN A 189 -6.93 -12.84 7.32
CA GLN A 189 -8.14 -12.98 6.53
C GLN A 189 -7.85 -13.85 5.30
N LEU A 190 -8.52 -14.99 5.22
CA LEU A 190 -8.35 -15.98 4.16
C LEU A 190 -9.39 -15.85 3.04
N GLY A 191 -10.50 -15.13 3.31
CA GLY A 191 -11.55 -14.87 2.34
C GLY A 191 -12.60 -13.89 2.87
N ALA A 192 -13.38 -13.31 1.93
CA ALA A 192 -14.56 -12.51 2.22
C ALA A 192 -15.65 -12.83 1.19
N PHE A 193 -16.86 -13.14 1.67
CA PHE A 193 -17.95 -13.66 0.86
C PHE A 193 -19.23 -12.87 1.11
N GLY A 194 -20.05 -12.67 0.06
CA GLY A 194 -21.37 -12.08 0.19
C GLY A 194 -22.44 -13.07 0.70
N ALA A 195 -22.11 -14.37 0.71
CA ALA A 195 -23.00 -15.41 1.23
C ALA A 195 -22.30 -16.16 2.38
N GLU A 196 -23.01 -16.32 3.50
CA GLU A 196 -22.53 -17.03 4.69
C GLU A 196 -22.14 -18.49 4.38
N THR A 197 -22.94 -19.17 3.58
CA THR A 197 -22.68 -20.56 3.16
C THR A 197 -21.34 -20.75 2.44
N SER A 198 -20.88 -19.74 1.69
CA SER A 198 -19.56 -19.76 1.03
C SER A 198 -18.42 -19.61 2.05
N ALA A 199 -18.62 -18.76 3.04
CA ALA A 199 -17.66 -18.59 4.14
C ALA A 199 -17.57 -19.86 5.00
N GLN A 200 -18.71 -20.47 5.33
CA GLN A 200 -18.77 -21.74 6.08
C GLN A 200 -18.09 -22.89 5.34
N ARG A 201 -18.22 -22.96 4.00
CA ARG A 201 -17.52 -23.98 3.21
C ARG A 201 -16.00 -23.81 3.30
N LEU A 202 -15.50 -22.59 3.11
CA LEU A 202 -14.05 -22.32 3.25
C LEU A 202 -13.59 -22.58 4.69
N GLN A 203 -14.37 -22.20 5.70
CA GLN A 203 -14.05 -22.48 7.11
C GLN A 203 -13.89 -23.98 7.36
N ALA A 204 -14.85 -24.79 6.92
CA ALA A 204 -14.82 -26.23 7.11
C ALA A 204 -13.64 -26.90 6.40
N GLU A 205 -13.32 -26.45 5.18
CA GLU A 205 -12.16 -26.93 4.42
C GLU A 205 -10.86 -26.61 5.16
N LEU A 206 -10.67 -25.36 5.56
CA LEU A 206 -9.43 -24.91 6.22
C LEU A 206 -9.28 -25.52 7.62
N GLN A 207 -10.38 -25.70 8.37
CA GLN A 207 -10.32 -26.31 9.69
C GLN A 207 -9.84 -27.76 9.65
N GLY A 208 -9.99 -28.45 8.50
CA GLY A 208 -9.45 -29.79 8.26
C GLY A 208 -7.92 -29.82 8.11
N PHE A 209 -7.30 -28.71 7.74
CA PHE A 209 -5.86 -28.60 7.49
C PHE A 209 -5.12 -27.81 8.57
N LEU A 210 -5.78 -26.87 9.25
CA LEU A 210 -5.17 -25.95 10.19
C LEU A 210 -5.41 -26.44 11.64
N GLN A 211 -4.36 -26.40 12.45
CA GLN A 211 -4.47 -26.64 13.90
C GLN A 211 -5.01 -25.41 14.65
N THR A 212 -5.01 -24.25 13.99
CA THR A 212 -5.51 -23.00 14.53
C THR A 212 -7.01 -22.86 14.22
N PRO A 213 -7.84 -22.38 15.16
CA PRO A 213 -9.27 -22.18 14.91
C PRO A 213 -9.51 -21.21 13.75
N VAL A 214 -10.43 -21.55 12.86
CA VAL A 214 -10.88 -20.71 11.76
C VAL A 214 -12.21 -20.07 12.12
N PHE A 215 -12.30 -18.74 12.06
CA PHE A 215 -13.47 -17.96 12.47
C PHE A 215 -14.14 -17.30 11.27
N ILE A 216 -15.46 -17.16 11.35
CA ILE A 216 -16.22 -16.29 10.45
C ILE A 216 -16.62 -15.04 11.25
N SER A 217 -16.45 -13.86 10.66
CA SER A 217 -16.93 -12.60 11.22
C SER A 217 -17.70 -11.81 10.16
N GLU A 218 -18.79 -11.22 10.59
CA GLU A 218 -19.60 -10.33 9.75
C GLU A 218 -18.96 -8.95 9.65
N PHE A 219 -19.08 -8.35 8.49
CA PHE A 219 -18.58 -7.00 8.22
C PHE A 219 -19.54 -6.28 7.26
N ASP A 220 -20.01 -5.11 7.67
CA ASP A 220 -20.80 -4.24 6.79
C ASP A 220 -19.86 -3.37 5.94
N ALA A 221 -19.90 -3.60 4.64
CA ALA A 221 -19.15 -2.83 3.63
C ALA A 221 -20.07 -1.79 2.96
N GLY A 222 -20.56 -0.82 3.74
CA GLY A 222 -21.40 0.25 3.23
C GLY A 222 -22.81 -0.22 2.81
N GLY A 223 -23.46 -1.03 3.65
CA GLY A 223 -24.79 -1.59 3.43
C GLY A 223 -24.78 -2.95 2.73
N LYS A 224 -23.59 -3.51 2.45
CA LYS A 224 -23.42 -4.87 1.96
C LYS A 224 -22.76 -5.72 3.03
N LEU A 225 -23.48 -6.71 3.55
CA LEU A 225 -22.94 -7.65 4.54
C LEU A 225 -21.94 -8.61 3.87
N LEU A 226 -20.75 -8.72 4.44
CA LEU A 226 -19.71 -9.66 4.03
C LEU A 226 -19.34 -10.57 5.20
N TYR A 227 -19.11 -11.84 4.90
CA TYR A 227 -18.64 -12.86 5.82
C TYR A 227 -17.14 -13.08 5.61
N ARG A 228 -16.31 -12.70 6.58
CA ARG A 228 -14.85 -12.80 6.53
C ARG A 228 -14.39 -14.06 7.23
N VAL A 229 -13.66 -14.92 6.52
CA VAL A 229 -13.01 -16.11 7.09
C VAL A 229 -11.61 -15.72 7.55
N ARG A 230 -11.28 -16.02 8.82
CA ARG A 230 -10.04 -15.59 9.49
C ARG A 230 -9.45 -16.72 10.33
N VAL A 231 -8.14 -16.70 10.49
CA VAL A 231 -7.35 -17.52 11.44
C VAL A 231 -6.55 -16.64 12.37
#